data_411de5268df317db99a9b92ca3b7983e
#
_entry.id   411de5268df317db99a9b92ca3b7983e
#
_cell.length_a   1.000
_cell.length_b   1.000
_cell.length_c   1.000
_cell.angle_alpha   90.00
_cell.angle_beta   90.00
_cell.angle_gamma   90.00
#
_symmetry.space_group_name_H-M   'P 1'
#
loop_
_entity.id
_entity.type
_entity.pdbx_description
1 polymer ?
#
loop_
_entity_poly.entity_id
_entity_poly.type
_entity_poly.pdbx_seq_one_letter_code
_entity_poly.pdbx_strand_id
1 'polypeptide(L)'
;LPSGKDAALAKVFADLMRLANRVLEHHPVTEKRRAEGKLGANGIWFWAAGTAMQLPDFREEYGCGGAVISAVPLCHGIGVLRGLQMVEVEGATGEIDTNFEGKLEATWASLQKYDFVCLHLEAPDECTHNGDLKGKVQAIEWLDSRLVKPLTERLDAAHMDYRLLLLSDHKTLTATRGHDGDPVPYLLYDSRIDSGRGGVYTEKAGENGPFVAHGCELLHLLF
;
A
#
# COMPACT_ATOMS: atom_id res chain seq x y z
N LEU A 1 -12.11 -16.00 20.96
CA LEU A 1 -11.68 -15.15 22.09
C LEU A 1 -10.19 -14.90 21.97
N PRO A 2 -9.70 -13.71 22.35
CA PRO A 2 -8.28 -13.43 22.36
C PRO A 2 -7.54 -14.48 23.20
N SER A 3 -6.50 -15.06 22.63
CA SER A 3 -5.59 -15.99 23.30
C SER A 3 -4.19 -15.41 23.19
N GLY A 4 -3.45 -15.38 24.26
CA GLY A 4 -2.10 -14.86 24.25
C GLY A 4 -1.35 -15.29 25.52
N LYS A 5 -0.04 -15.02 25.53
CA LYS A 5 0.82 -15.32 26.68
C LYS A 5 0.46 -14.50 27.93
N ASP A 6 -0.22 -13.35 27.77
CA ASP A 6 -0.72 -12.51 28.86
C ASP A 6 -2.24 -12.71 29.03
N ALA A 7 -2.60 -13.56 29.99
CA ALA A 7 -4.00 -13.88 30.28
C ALA A 7 -4.79 -12.67 30.81
N ALA A 8 -4.15 -11.72 31.49
CA ALA A 8 -4.81 -10.53 32.02
C ALA A 8 -5.19 -9.58 30.85
N LEU A 9 -4.28 -9.35 29.93
CA LEU A 9 -4.52 -8.55 28.74
C LEU A 9 -5.56 -9.19 27.82
N ALA A 10 -5.49 -10.52 27.61
CA ALA A 10 -6.48 -11.26 26.85
C ALA A 10 -7.89 -11.13 27.44
N LYS A 11 -8.00 -11.12 28.78
CA LYS A 11 -9.28 -10.89 29.48
C LYS A 11 -9.81 -9.48 29.22
N VAL A 12 -8.96 -8.45 29.28
CA VAL A 12 -9.36 -7.05 28.98
C VAL A 12 -9.93 -6.94 27.58
N PHE A 13 -9.25 -7.46 26.56
CA PHE A 13 -9.75 -7.45 25.19
C PHE A 13 -11.06 -8.22 25.05
N ALA A 14 -11.19 -9.40 25.69
CA ALA A 14 -12.44 -10.15 25.67
C ALA A 14 -13.60 -9.37 26.31
N ASP A 15 -13.36 -8.66 27.41
CA ASP A 15 -14.37 -7.84 28.06
C ASP A 15 -14.77 -6.63 27.22
N LEU A 16 -13.81 -5.97 26.55
CA LEU A 16 -14.06 -4.88 25.59
C LEU A 16 -14.89 -5.37 24.40
N MET A 17 -14.58 -6.53 23.84
CA MET A 17 -15.36 -7.12 22.72
C MET A 17 -16.80 -7.41 23.17
N ARG A 18 -17.02 -7.95 24.35
CA ARG A 18 -18.38 -8.18 24.90
C ARG A 18 -19.13 -6.87 25.13
N LEU A 19 -18.43 -5.83 25.62
CA LEU A 19 -19.01 -4.49 25.78
C LEU A 19 -19.42 -3.91 24.42
N ALA A 20 -18.54 -3.99 23.44
CA ALA A 20 -18.80 -3.52 22.08
C ALA A 20 -20.04 -4.21 21.47
N ASN A 21 -20.16 -5.53 21.61
CA ASN A 21 -21.34 -6.26 21.15
C ASN A 21 -22.64 -5.69 21.74
N ARG A 22 -22.68 -5.49 23.08
CA ARG A 22 -23.86 -4.92 23.75
C ARG A 22 -24.21 -3.51 23.24
N VAL A 23 -23.18 -2.67 23.00
CA VAL A 23 -23.40 -1.28 22.51
C VAL A 23 -23.84 -1.28 21.05
N LEU A 24 -23.18 -2.08 20.21
CA LEU A 24 -23.39 -2.05 18.77
C LEU A 24 -24.68 -2.73 18.35
N GLU A 25 -25.12 -3.77 19.05
CA GLU A 25 -26.29 -4.55 18.66
C GLU A 25 -27.57 -3.71 18.56
N HIS A 26 -27.73 -2.74 19.48
CA HIS A 26 -28.90 -1.85 19.57
C HIS A 26 -28.55 -0.39 19.24
N HIS A 27 -27.37 -0.14 18.63
CA HIS A 27 -26.98 1.21 18.27
C HIS A 27 -27.89 1.77 17.17
N PRO A 28 -28.37 3.01 17.24
CA PRO A 28 -29.29 3.59 16.25
C PRO A 28 -28.78 3.49 14.80
N VAL A 29 -27.47 3.63 14.59
CA VAL A 29 -26.86 3.45 13.25
C VAL A 29 -27.00 2.01 12.77
N THR A 30 -26.80 1.03 13.64
CA THR A 30 -26.95 -0.40 13.32
C THR A 30 -28.41 -0.72 12.97
N GLU A 31 -29.37 -0.20 13.75
CA GLU A 31 -30.79 -0.39 13.50
C GLU A 31 -31.23 0.26 12.18
N LYS A 32 -30.76 1.50 11.91
CA LYS A 32 -31.02 2.17 10.63
C LYS A 32 -30.47 1.36 9.44
N ARG A 33 -29.25 0.86 9.53
CA ARG A 33 -28.64 0.02 8.48
C ARG A 33 -29.45 -1.26 8.23
N ARG A 34 -29.88 -1.92 9.31
CA ARG A 34 -30.74 -3.14 9.21
C ARG A 34 -32.07 -2.83 8.55
N ALA A 35 -32.71 -1.70 8.89
CA ALA A 35 -33.95 -1.25 8.27
C ALA A 35 -33.79 -0.97 6.76
N GLU A 36 -32.59 -0.58 6.33
CA GLU A 36 -32.24 -0.39 4.91
C GLU A 36 -31.77 -1.70 4.22
N GLY A 37 -31.90 -2.87 4.87
CA GLY A 37 -31.44 -4.16 4.33
C GLY A 37 -29.92 -4.35 4.31
N LYS A 38 -29.16 -3.49 5.00
CA LYS A 38 -27.70 -3.53 5.11
C LYS A 38 -27.27 -4.29 6.37
N LEU A 39 -26.08 -4.87 6.33
CA LEU A 39 -25.47 -5.45 7.53
C LEU A 39 -25.23 -4.37 8.59
N GLY A 40 -25.61 -4.67 9.83
CA GLY A 40 -25.27 -3.85 10.99
C GLY A 40 -23.95 -4.29 11.62
N ALA A 41 -23.25 -3.36 12.24
CA ALA A 41 -22.11 -3.73 13.09
C ALA A 41 -22.61 -4.37 14.38
N ASN A 42 -22.08 -5.54 14.75
CA ASN A 42 -22.46 -6.28 15.95
C ASN A 42 -21.30 -6.62 16.87
N GLY A 43 -20.07 -6.23 16.52
CA GLY A 43 -18.90 -6.47 17.32
C GLY A 43 -17.67 -5.76 16.79
N ILE A 44 -16.58 -5.86 17.55
CA ILE A 44 -15.24 -5.42 17.15
C ILE A 44 -14.28 -6.59 17.26
N TRP A 45 -13.22 -6.54 16.48
CA TRP A 45 -12.12 -7.49 16.53
C TRP A 45 -10.80 -6.75 16.68
N PHE A 46 -10.02 -7.10 17.72
CA PHE A 46 -8.67 -6.57 17.91
C PHE A 46 -7.67 -7.49 17.21
N TRP A 47 -6.83 -6.93 16.36
CA TRP A 47 -5.81 -7.67 15.63
C TRP A 47 -4.53 -6.83 15.50
N ALA A 48 -3.41 -7.47 15.15
CA ALA A 48 -2.12 -6.82 14.94
C ALA A 48 -1.71 -5.89 16.10
N ALA A 49 -1.84 -6.38 17.34
CA ALA A 49 -1.44 -5.60 18.51
C ALA A 49 0.06 -5.27 18.46
N GLY A 50 0.39 -4.04 18.81
CA GLY A 50 1.77 -3.53 18.83
C GLY A 50 1.94 -2.44 19.89
N THR A 51 3.17 -2.01 20.07
CA THR A 51 3.54 -0.86 20.89
C THR A 51 3.82 0.35 20.01
N ALA A 52 3.79 1.54 20.59
CA ALA A 52 4.17 2.76 19.89
C ALA A 52 5.60 2.62 19.34
N MET A 53 5.76 2.84 18.04
CA MET A 53 7.02 2.71 17.33
C MET A 53 7.56 4.10 17.04
N GLN A 54 8.88 4.26 17.18
CA GLN A 54 9.60 5.44 16.68
C GLN A 54 10.38 5.01 15.44
N LEU A 55 10.12 5.65 14.33
CA LEU A 55 10.87 5.47 13.09
C LEU A 55 11.80 6.67 12.89
N PRO A 56 13.00 6.48 12.33
CA PRO A 56 13.86 7.60 11.95
C PRO A 56 13.11 8.56 11.02
N ASP A 57 13.33 9.86 11.16
CA ASP A 57 12.78 10.84 10.24
C ASP A 57 13.37 10.64 8.84
N PHE A 58 12.54 10.72 7.81
CA PHE A 58 12.96 10.44 6.43
C PHE A 58 14.01 11.45 5.93
N ARG A 59 13.82 12.72 6.28
CA ARG A 59 14.75 13.78 5.89
C ARG A 59 16.11 13.63 6.61
N GLU A 60 16.11 13.18 7.85
CA GLU A 60 17.34 12.94 8.60
C GLU A 60 18.13 11.76 8.01
N GLU A 61 17.41 10.72 7.52
CA GLU A 61 18.03 9.51 6.99
C GLU A 61 18.49 9.68 5.52
N TYR A 62 17.68 10.32 4.67
CA TYR A 62 17.94 10.41 3.22
C TYR A 62 18.29 11.81 2.73
N GLY A 63 18.28 12.83 3.59
CA GLY A 63 18.63 14.21 3.24
C GLY A 63 17.59 14.97 2.44
N CYS A 64 16.44 14.38 2.15
CA CYS A 64 15.40 14.97 1.32
C CYS A 64 13.99 14.81 1.91
N GLY A 65 13.04 15.62 1.44
CA GLY A 65 11.63 15.50 1.81
C GLY A 65 10.88 14.59 0.84
N GLY A 66 9.76 14.04 1.32
CA GLY A 66 8.93 13.18 0.49
C GLY A 66 7.44 13.24 0.80
N ALA A 67 6.66 12.60 -0.07
CA ALA A 67 5.22 12.45 0.07
C ALA A 67 4.78 11.00 -0.08
N VAL A 68 3.64 10.67 0.53
CA VAL A 68 2.97 9.36 0.39
C VAL A 68 1.57 9.58 -0.16
N ILE A 69 1.23 8.85 -1.20
CA ILE A 69 -0.08 8.80 -1.82
C ILE A 69 -0.61 7.38 -1.67
N SER A 70 -1.63 7.19 -0.85
CA SER A 70 -2.25 5.90 -0.59
C SER A 70 -3.71 6.08 -0.19
N ALA A 71 -4.53 5.05 -0.38
CA ALA A 71 -5.87 4.97 0.22
C ALA A 71 -5.85 4.20 1.55
N VAL A 72 -4.71 3.63 1.93
CA VAL A 72 -4.56 2.71 3.06
C VAL A 72 -4.07 3.45 4.29
N PRO A 73 -4.84 3.43 5.40
CA PRO A 73 -4.45 4.14 6.63
C PRO A 73 -3.10 3.68 7.22
N LEU A 74 -2.72 2.41 7.00
CA LEU A 74 -1.43 1.88 7.45
C LEU A 74 -0.26 2.61 6.77
N CYS A 75 -0.32 2.78 5.44
CA CYS A 75 0.70 3.51 4.68
C CYS A 75 0.78 4.98 5.12
N HIS A 76 -0.37 5.61 5.38
CA HIS A 76 -0.42 6.96 5.92
C HIS A 76 0.24 7.03 7.31
N GLY A 77 -0.05 6.08 8.19
CA GLY A 77 0.54 6.01 9.52
C GLY A 77 2.07 5.91 9.47
N ILE A 78 2.61 5.04 8.62
CA ILE A 78 4.05 4.91 8.40
C ILE A 78 4.63 6.21 7.87
N GLY A 79 3.98 6.83 6.88
CA GLY A 79 4.42 8.10 6.31
C GLY A 79 4.50 9.21 7.37
N VAL A 80 3.47 9.34 8.20
CA VAL A 80 3.45 10.32 9.31
C VAL A 80 4.58 10.07 10.30
N LEU A 81 4.81 8.81 10.70
CA LEU A 81 5.89 8.44 11.61
C LEU A 81 7.28 8.71 11.04
N ARG A 82 7.39 8.76 9.71
CA ARG A 82 8.64 9.08 8.97
C ARG A 82 8.78 10.56 8.61
N GLY A 83 7.85 11.44 9.03
CA GLY A 83 7.87 12.86 8.68
C GLY A 83 7.55 13.17 7.20
N LEU A 84 6.96 12.20 6.48
CA LEU A 84 6.54 12.38 5.09
C LEU A 84 5.19 13.11 5.00
N GLN A 85 4.98 13.85 3.91
CA GLN A 85 3.70 14.50 3.63
C GLN A 85 2.67 13.48 3.14
N MET A 86 1.52 13.44 3.78
CA MET A 86 0.38 12.65 3.29
C MET A 86 -0.39 13.45 2.26
N VAL A 87 -0.66 12.84 1.11
CA VAL A 87 -1.43 13.44 0.02
C VAL A 87 -2.70 12.62 -0.19
N GLU A 88 -3.83 13.25 0.09
CA GLU A 88 -5.13 12.65 -0.13
C GLU A 88 -5.60 12.87 -1.57
N VAL A 89 -6.24 11.84 -2.14
CA VAL A 89 -6.78 11.87 -3.49
C VAL A 89 -8.26 11.53 -3.42
N GLU A 90 -9.11 12.42 -3.89
CA GLU A 90 -10.55 12.19 -3.95
C GLU A 90 -10.86 10.97 -4.84
N GLY A 91 -11.68 10.06 -4.31
CA GLY A 91 -12.01 8.80 -4.99
C GLY A 91 -10.89 7.75 -4.96
N ALA A 92 -9.81 7.96 -4.20
CA ALA A 92 -8.84 6.91 -3.95
C ALA A 92 -9.43 5.85 -3.02
N THR A 93 -9.36 4.60 -3.47
CA THR A 93 -9.76 3.41 -2.72
C THR A 93 -8.63 2.38 -2.76
N GLY A 94 -8.73 1.29 -1.97
CA GLY A 94 -7.89 0.10 -2.10
C GLY A 94 -8.34 -0.81 -3.25
N GLU A 95 -9.51 -0.58 -3.80
CA GLU A 95 -10.18 -1.43 -4.77
C GLU A 95 -9.79 -1.09 -6.22
N ILE A 96 -10.27 -1.92 -7.16
CA ILE A 96 -9.99 -1.74 -8.60
C ILE A 96 -10.59 -0.45 -9.18
N ASP A 97 -11.62 0.10 -8.56
CA ASP A 97 -12.27 1.34 -8.98
C ASP A 97 -11.58 2.62 -8.48
N THR A 98 -10.41 2.47 -7.86
CA THR A 98 -9.63 3.60 -7.36
C THR A 98 -9.38 4.65 -8.44
N ASN A 99 -9.30 5.92 -8.04
CA ASN A 99 -9.00 7.03 -8.94
C ASN A 99 -7.52 7.02 -9.38
N PHE A 100 -7.18 6.25 -10.43
CA PHE A 100 -5.83 6.15 -10.96
C PHE A 100 -5.31 7.50 -11.47
N GLU A 101 -6.12 8.24 -12.22
CA GLU A 101 -5.75 9.54 -12.80
C GLU A 101 -5.50 10.58 -11.70
N GLY A 102 -6.35 10.59 -10.66
CA GLY A 102 -6.15 11.45 -9.50
C GLY A 102 -4.85 11.13 -8.75
N LYS A 103 -4.50 9.84 -8.61
CA LYS A 103 -3.23 9.40 -8.04
C LYS A 103 -2.03 9.81 -8.91
N LEU A 104 -2.16 9.73 -10.24
CA LEU A 104 -1.14 10.21 -11.19
C LEU A 104 -0.89 11.72 -11.04
N GLU A 105 -1.95 12.52 -11.05
CA GLU A 105 -1.83 13.98 -10.91
C GLU A 105 -1.27 14.38 -9.53
N ALA A 106 -1.68 13.70 -8.47
CA ALA A 106 -1.13 13.91 -7.13
C ALA A 106 0.36 13.56 -7.06
N THR A 107 0.78 12.48 -7.72
CA THR A 107 2.19 12.09 -7.84
C THR A 107 2.99 13.16 -8.56
N TRP A 108 2.52 13.60 -9.73
CA TRP A 108 3.15 14.65 -10.50
C TRP A 108 3.29 15.95 -9.72
N ALA A 109 2.21 16.39 -9.06
CA ALA A 109 2.21 17.62 -8.26
C ALA A 109 3.12 17.52 -7.03
N SER A 110 3.28 16.32 -6.48
CA SER A 110 4.17 16.05 -5.35
C SER A 110 5.65 16.09 -5.78
N LEU A 111 5.98 15.54 -6.94
CA LEU A 111 7.35 15.57 -7.49
C LEU A 111 7.83 16.99 -7.85
N GLN A 112 6.92 17.98 -7.96
CA GLN A 112 7.31 19.38 -8.12
C GLN A 112 7.72 20.03 -6.78
N LYS A 113 7.54 19.36 -5.65
CA LYS A 113 7.76 19.91 -4.29
C LYS A 113 8.70 19.07 -3.45
N TYR A 114 8.78 17.77 -3.73
CA TYR A 114 9.52 16.78 -2.96
C TYR A 114 10.39 15.93 -3.89
N ASP A 115 11.52 15.52 -3.37
CA ASP A 115 12.46 14.67 -4.09
C ASP A 115 12.04 13.19 -4.10
N PHE A 116 11.15 12.80 -3.17
CA PHE A 116 10.68 11.43 -3.04
C PHE A 116 9.14 11.38 -3.03
N VAL A 117 8.56 10.45 -3.76
CA VAL A 117 7.12 10.14 -3.70
C VAL A 117 6.93 8.62 -3.64
N CYS A 118 6.24 8.18 -2.59
CA CYS A 118 5.74 6.82 -2.49
C CYS A 118 4.29 6.78 -2.95
N LEU A 119 4.04 6.12 -4.07
CA LEU A 119 2.70 5.88 -4.60
C LEU A 119 2.30 4.44 -4.33
N HIS A 120 1.25 4.24 -3.54
CA HIS A 120 0.72 2.93 -3.16
C HIS A 120 -0.60 2.61 -3.86
N LEU A 121 -0.69 1.38 -4.38
CA LEU A 121 -1.89 0.82 -5.00
C LEU A 121 -2.11 -0.61 -4.50
N GLU A 122 -3.29 -0.89 -4.02
CA GLU A 122 -3.67 -2.13 -3.36
C GLU A 122 -4.57 -3.02 -4.25
N ALA A 123 -5.13 -2.47 -5.33
CA ALA A 123 -6.14 -3.12 -6.15
C ALA A 123 -5.80 -4.58 -6.59
N PRO A 124 -4.56 -4.93 -6.99
CA PRO A 124 -4.24 -6.32 -7.32
C PRO A 124 -4.34 -7.27 -6.13
N ASP A 125 -4.03 -6.79 -4.92
CA ASP A 125 -4.15 -7.53 -3.67
C ASP A 125 -5.60 -7.79 -3.31
N GLU A 126 -6.42 -6.74 -3.24
CA GLU A 126 -7.84 -6.82 -2.92
C GLU A 126 -8.63 -7.69 -3.93
N CYS A 127 -8.35 -7.56 -5.22
CA CYS A 127 -8.92 -8.47 -6.22
C CYS A 127 -8.58 -9.94 -5.93
N THR A 128 -7.36 -10.21 -5.43
CA THR A 128 -6.95 -11.57 -5.10
C THR A 128 -7.66 -12.10 -3.87
N HIS A 129 -7.78 -11.31 -2.81
CA HIS A 129 -8.53 -11.64 -1.61
C HIS A 129 -10.00 -11.95 -1.93
N ASN A 130 -10.58 -11.21 -2.85
CA ASN A 130 -11.95 -11.40 -3.35
C ASN A 130 -12.08 -12.59 -4.32
N GLY A 131 -10.96 -13.20 -4.77
CA GLY A 131 -10.92 -14.29 -5.73
C GLY A 131 -11.20 -13.85 -7.16
N ASP A 132 -11.06 -12.56 -7.44
CA ASP A 132 -11.24 -11.97 -8.78
C ASP A 132 -9.92 -11.93 -9.55
N LEU A 133 -9.58 -13.06 -10.19
CA LEU A 133 -8.38 -13.14 -11.02
C LEU A 133 -8.42 -12.18 -12.22
N LYS A 134 -9.61 -11.95 -12.81
CA LYS A 134 -9.74 -11.03 -13.94
C LYS A 134 -9.49 -9.59 -13.50
N GLY A 135 -10.08 -9.18 -12.38
CA GLY A 135 -9.82 -7.89 -11.77
C GLY A 135 -8.35 -7.70 -11.40
N LYS A 136 -7.69 -8.72 -10.85
CA LYS A 136 -6.24 -8.67 -10.56
C LYS A 136 -5.41 -8.36 -11.81
N VAL A 137 -5.62 -9.11 -12.89
CA VAL A 137 -4.90 -8.89 -14.15
C VAL A 137 -5.18 -7.47 -14.69
N GLN A 138 -6.45 -7.07 -14.70
CA GLN A 138 -6.85 -5.74 -15.15
C GLN A 138 -6.24 -4.62 -14.29
N ALA A 139 -6.18 -4.80 -12.97
CA ALA A 139 -5.55 -3.83 -12.07
C ALA A 139 -4.05 -3.67 -12.38
N ILE A 140 -3.34 -4.77 -12.67
CA ILE A 140 -1.93 -4.74 -13.06
C ILE A 140 -1.75 -4.03 -14.41
N GLU A 141 -2.60 -4.32 -15.40
CA GLU A 141 -2.59 -3.64 -16.71
C GLU A 141 -2.87 -2.14 -16.58
N TRP A 142 -3.79 -1.75 -15.67
CA TRP A 142 -4.08 -0.34 -15.40
C TRP A 142 -2.98 0.36 -14.61
N LEU A 143 -2.29 -0.33 -13.73
CA LEU A 143 -1.09 0.17 -13.07
C LEU A 143 -0.05 0.61 -14.11
N ASP A 144 0.22 -0.21 -15.10
CA ASP A 144 1.14 0.13 -16.18
C ASP A 144 0.57 1.25 -17.07
N SER A 145 -0.60 1.06 -17.65
CA SER A 145 -1.15 1.92 -18.70
C SER A 145 -1.67 3.27 -18.19
N ARG A 146 -2.17 3.35 -16.95
CA ARG A 146 -2.76 4.58 -16.37
C ARG A 146 -1.86 5.29 -15.37
N LEU A 147 -0.77 4.67 -14.92
CA LEU A 147 0.14 5.27 -13.93
C LEU A 147 1.59 5.26 -14.39
N VAL A 148 2.22 4.08 -14.52
CA VAL A 148 3.66 3.99 -14.77
C VAL A 148 4.01 4.64 -16.10
N LYS A 149 3.37 4.21 -17.18
CA LYS A 149 3.61 4.74 -18.52
C LYS A 149 3.36 6.25 -18.59
N PRO A 150 2.18 6.80 -18.27
CA PRO A 150 1.95 8.24 -18.39
C PRO A 150 2.82 9.08 -17.43
N LEU A 151 3.21 8.54 -16.28
CA LEU A 151 4.14 9.23 -15.38
C LEU A 151 5.54 9.33 -15.99
N THR A 152 6.08 8.23 -16.49
CA THR A 152 7.42 8.22 -17.12
C THR A 152 7.46 9.07 -18.37
N GLU A 153 6.46 8.98 -19.26
CA GLU A 153 6.33 9.85 -20.43
C GLU A 153 6.31 11.34 -20.06
N ARG A 154 5.64 11.68 -18.95
CA ARG A 154 5.56 13.07 -18.46
C ARG A 154 6.87 13.56 -17.86
N LEU A 155 7.59 12.69 -17.12
CA LEU A 155 8.91 13.00 -16.60
C LEU A 155 9.94 13.20 -17.72
N ASP A 156 9.93 12.33 -18.72
CA ASP A 156 10.80 12.42 -19.90
C ASP A 156 10.52 13.69 -20.72
N ALA A 157 9.24 14.02 -20.96
CA ALA A 157 8.84 15.23 -21.65
C ALA A 157 9.23 16.52 -20.89
N ALA A 158 9.28 16.46 -19.57
CA ALA A 158 9.74 17.55 -18.72
C ALA A 158 11.28 17.60 -18.56
N HIS A 159 12.02 16.68 -19.18
CA HIS A 159 13.47 16.53 -19.05
C HIS A 159 13.94 16.43 -17.59
N MET A 160 13.14 15.75 -16.76
CA MET A 160 13.51 15.51 -15.36
C MET A 160 14.35 14.23 -15.25
N ASP A 161 15.44 14.33 -14.54
CA ASP A 161 16.16 13.12 -14.10
C ASP A 161 15.39 12.46 -12.97
N TYR A 162 15.22 11.14 -13.04
CA TYR A 162 14.50 10.38 -12.01
C TYR A 162 15.02 8.97 -11.84
N ARG A 163 14.78 8.42 -10.65
CA ARG A 163 14.85 6.98 -10.38
C ARG A 163 13.46 6.46 -10.08
N LEU A 164 13.15 5.31 -10.61
CA LEU A 164 11.90 4.59 -10.37
C LEU A 164 12.19 3.24 -9.73
N LEU A 165 11.64 3.02 -8.55
CA LEU A 165 11.58 1.71 -7.92
C LEU A 165 10.13 1.21 -7.97
N LEU A 166 9.91 0.12 -8.68
CA LEU A 166 8.61 -0.55 -8.78
C LEU A 166 8.73 -1.94 -8.16
N LEU A 167 7.86 -2.25 -7.20
CA LEU A 167 7.82 -3.55 -6.52
C LEU A 167 6.44 -3.82 -5.93
N SER A 168 6.20 -5.09 -5.58
CA SER A 168 5.15 -5.46 -4.62
C SER A 168 5.75 -5.55 -3.22
N ASP A 169 4.94 -5.36 -2.19
CA ASP A 169 5.33 -5.60 -0.79
C ASP A 169 5.36 -7.10 -0.46
N HIS A 170 4.46 -7.89 -1.05
CA HIS A 170 4.37 -9.35 -0.94
C HIS A 170 3.64 -9.95 -2.13
N LYS A 171 3.67 -11.27 -2.23
CA LYS A 171 2.76 -12.02 -3.09
C LYS A 171 1.40 -12.19 -2.41
N THR A 172 0.32 -12.11 -3.18
CA THR A 172 -1.02 -12.53 -2.78
C THR A 172 -1.48 -13.61 -3.73
N LEU A 173 -1.54 -14.84 -3.22
CA LEU A 173 -1.75 -16.02 -4.05
C LEU A 173 -3.22 -16.20 -4.41
N THR A 174 -3.53 -16.37 -5.69
CA THR A 174 -4.90 -16.62 -6.16
C THR A 174 -5.48 -17.94 -5.64
N ALA A 175 -4.62 -18.92 -5.39
CA ALA A 175 -5.05 -20.24 -4.90
C ALA A 175 -5.53 -20.21 -3.45
N THR A 176 -4.89 -19.43 -2.59
CA THR A 176 -5.18 -19.36 -1.15
C THR A 176 -5.92 -18.10 -0.76
N ARG A 177 -5.93 -17.08 -1.62
CA ARG A 177 -6.40 -15.70 -1.36
C ARG A 177 -5.73 -15.07 -0.14
N GLY A 178 -4.49 -15.45 0.10
CA GLY A 178 -3.70 -14.99 1.24
C GLY A 178 -2.30 -14.59 0.82
N HIS A 179 -1.63 -13.90 1.73
CA HIS A 179 -0.25 -13.47 1.52
C HIS A 179 0.72 -14.64 1.60
N ASP A 180 1.83 -14.51 0.88
CA ASP A 180 2.91 -15.48 0.85
C ASP A 180 4.26 -14.80 1.07
N GLY A 181 5.17 -15.51 1.70
CA GLY A 181 6.48 -14.98 2.08
C GLY A 181 7.60 -15.17 1.03
N ASP A 182 7.26 -15.71 -0.14
CA ASP A 182 8.23 -15.85 -1.22
C ASP A 182 8.68 -14.48 -1.75
N PRO A 183 9.93 -14.36 -2.25
CA PRO A 183 10.43 -13.13 -2.84
C PRO A 183 9.54 -12.59 -3.96
N VAL A 184 9.48 -11.28 -4.06
CA VAL A 184 8.79 -10.54 -5.13
C VAL A 184 9.79 -9.90 -6.09
N PRO A 185 9.45 -9.72 -7.37
CA PRO A 185 10.30 -8.99 -8.29
C PRO A 185 10.31 -7.50 -7.94
N TYR A 186 11.43 -6.85 -8.22
CA TYR A 186 11.52 -5.40 -8.24
C TYR A 186 12.19 -4.90 -9.52
N LEU A 187 11.89 -3.67 -9.89
CA LEU A 187 12.54 -2.95 -10.98
C LEU A 187 13.12 -1.65 -10.41
N LEU A 188 14.40 -1.43 -10.65
CA LEU A 188 15.05 -0.16 -10.39
C LEU A 188 15.52 0.42 -11.72
N TYR A 189 15.04 1.62 -12.04
CA TYR A 189 15.39 2.36 -13.26
C TYR A 189 15.98 3.72 -12.89
N ASP A 190 17.03 4.13 -13.58
CA ASP A 190 17.63 5.46 -13.49
C ASP A 190 17.66 6.08 -14.90
N SER A 191 16.95 7.18 -15.10
CA SER A 191 16.80 7.84 -16.41
C SER A 191 18.13 8.36 -16.99
N ARG A 192 19.13 8.53 -16.13
CA ARG A 192 20.47 9.02 -16.53
C ARG A 192 21.38 7.91 -17.03
N ILE A 193 20.98 6.65 -16.91
CA ILE A 193 21.79 5.48 -17.23
C ILE A 193 21.11 4.71 -18.38
N ASP A 194 21.66 4.80 -19.56
CA ASP A 194 21.29 3.87 -20.63
C ASP A 194 22.02 2.53 -20.41
N SER A 195 21.34 1.59 -19.77
CA SER A 195 21.89 0.26 -19.55
C SER A 195 21.81 -0.64 -20.79
N GLY A 196 21.07 -0.23 -21.82
CA GLY A 196 20.73 -1.07 -22.96
C GLY A 196 19.98 -2.37 -22.59
N ARG A 197 19.54 -2.49 -21.34
CA ARG A 197 18.84 -3.66 -20.81
C ARG A 197 17.36 -3.35 -20.75
N GLY A 198 16.64 -3.67 -21.79
CA GLY A 198 15.18 -3.79 -21.76
C GLY A 198 14.77 -5.15 -21.22
N GLY A 199 13.70 -5.20 -20.43
CA GLY A 199 13.19 -6.43 -19.87
C GLY A 199 11.69 -6.36 -19.60
N VAL A 200 11.10 -7.52 -19.31
CA VAL A 200 9.71 -7.63 -18.88
C VAL A 200 9.70 -7.72 -17.37
N TYR A 201 8.84 -6.91 -16.72
CA TYR A 201 8.65 -6.98 -15.28
C TYR A 201 7.77 -8.19 -14.95
N THR A 202 8.40 -9.28 -14.52
CA THR A 202 7.74 -10.54 -14.14
C THR A 202 8.51 -11.21 -13.00
N GLU A 203 7.85 -12.08 -12.25
CA GLU A 203 8.48 -12.93 -11.23
C GLU A 203 9.64 -13.73 -11.81
N LYS A 204 9.42 -14.38 -12.98
CA LYS A 204 10.45 -15.16 -13.66
C LYS A 204 11.65 -14.33 -14.11
N ALA A 205 11.46 -13.10 -14.51
CA ALA A 205 12.57 -12.20 -14.83
C ALA A 205 13.33 -11.81 -13.57
N GLY A 206 12.62 -11.59 -12.46
CA GLY A 206 13.21 -11.26 -11.15
C GLY A 206 14.12 -12.38 -10.61
N GLU A 207 13.81 -13.66 -10.85
CA GLU A 207 14.64 -14.79 -10.44
C GLU A 207 16.09 -14.73 -10.98
N ASN A 208 16.29 -14.03 -12.08
CA ASN A 208 17.61 -13.84 -12.70
C ASN A 208 18.27 -12.50 -12.34
N GLY A 209 17.61 -11.69 -11.52
CA GLY A 209 18.09 -10.41 -11.07
C GLY A 209 18.90 -10.46 -9.77
N PRO A 210 19.44 -9.32 -9.30
CA PRO A 210 20.07 -9.23 -8.00
C PRO A 210 19.04 -9.52 -6.89
N PHE A 211 19.42 -10.35 -5.92
CA PHE A 211 18.58 -10.64 -4.77
C PHE A 211 18.90 -9.69 -3.62
N VAL A 212 17.87 -9.09 -3.04
CA VAL A 212 17.96 -8.23 -1.85
C VAL A 212 17.19 -8.93 -0.72
N ALA A 213 17.90 -9.29 0.33
CA ALA A 213 17.34 -10.10 1.42
C ALA A 213 16.33 -9.32 2.28
N HIS A 214 16.53 -8.01 2.41
CA HIS A 214 15.67 -7.14 3.23
C HIS A 214 15.11 -6.01 2.37
N GLY A 215 13.80 -6.02 2.12
CA GLY A 215 13.14 -5.05 1.23
C GLY A 215 13.38 -3.58 1.61
N CYS A 216 13.62 -3.28 2.90
CA CYS A 216 13.96 -1.93 3.35
C CYS A 216 15.29 -1.41 2.77
N GLU A 217 16.21 -2.30 2.38
CA GLU A 217 17.49 -1.92 1.76
C GLU A 217 17.29 -1.38 0.33
N LEU A 218 16.17 -1.72 -0.34
CA LEU A 218 15.87 -1.23 -1.69
C LEU A 218 15.71 0.29 -1.72
N LEU A 219 15.21 0.87 -0.64
CA LEU A 219 15.03 2.32 -0.58
C LEU A 219 16.36 3.09 -0.66
N HIS A 220 17.45 2.53 -0.10
CA HIS A 220 18.78 3.14 -0.22
C HIS A 220 19.31 3.15 -1.67
N LEU A 221 18.78 2.32 -2.55
CA LEU A 221 19.17 2.32 -3.97
C LEU A 221 18.56 3.48 -4.76
N LEU A 222 17.55 4.16 -4.19
CA LEU A 222 16.95 5.35 -4.80
C LEU A 222 17.76 6.62 -4.54
N PHE A 223 18.56 6.64 -3.49
CA PHE A 223 19.37 7.78 -3.06
C PHE A 223 20.85 7.44 -3.17
#